data_481f40deb9e0016397030eb0ab6626d8
#
_entry.id   481f40deb9e0016397030eb0ab6626d8
#
_cell.length_a   1.000
_cell.length_b   1.000
_cell.length_c   1.000
_cell.angle_alpha   90.00
_cell.angle_beta   90.00
_cell.angle_gamma   90.00
#
_symmetry.space_group_name_H-M   'P 1'
#
loop_
_entity.id
_entity.type
_entity.pdbx_description
1 polymer ?
#
loop_
_entity_poly.entity_id
_entity_poly.type
_entity_poly.pdbx_seq_one_letter_code
_entity_poly.pdbx_strand_id
1 'polypeptide(L)'
;MPVRMQNLVALTAFAIAATVATTAQAQKKYDPGASDTEIKIGNIMPYSGPASAYGTIGKAQAAYFNKINAEGGVNGRKINFISYDDAFSPPKAVEQARKLVESDEVLLIFQPLGTQSNSATQKYMNAKKVPQLFVATGATKWGDPQNFPWTMGWQPNYQSEGRIYAAYILKNYPNGKIAALWQNDDAGKDQMKGLRDGLGDKAGMIISDKSYEVSDPTIDSQIVALKDSGADIMMTWAAPKGAAQAIRKVAELGWKPVYFIGNVSTSVAAVLKPAGLENSKGIISTAYLKDPTDPLWKDDPGIKTWLAFMDKYFPDGDKTNINNVYGYASAQTMVQVLKQCGDNLTRENVMKQAASLKDFTSDALLPGIKVNTAANDFFPIEQMQLTKFNGEAWEVFGDIITGEVGH
;
A
#
# COMPACT_ATOMS: atom_id res chain seq x y z
N MET A 1 40.23 78.53 58.11
CA MET A 1 38.83 78.42 57.66
C MET A 1 38.75 77.15 56.82
N PRO A 2 38.04 76.09 57.25
CA PRO A 2 38.02 74.85 56.54
C PRO A 2 36.75 74.75 55.66
N VAL A 3 36.96 74.31 54.40
CA VAL A 3 35.90 73.97 53.45
C VAL A 3 35.53 72.50 53.64
N ARG A 4 34.26 72.24 53.89
CA ARG A 4 33.70 70.91 54.01
C ARG A 4 33.44 70.32 52.60
N MET A 5 34.06 69.18 52.32
CA MET A 5 33.73 68.32 51.20
C MET A 5 32.55 67.39 51.59
N GLN A 6 31.45 67.49 50.87
CA GLN A 6 30.35 66.55 50.99
C GLN A 6 30.53 65.44 49.97
N ASN A 7 30.60 64.19 50.44
CA ASN A 7 30.62 63.00 49.64
C ASN A 7 29.23 62.68 49.13
N LEU A 8 29.05 62.64 47.85
CA LEU A 8 27.84 62.10 47.16
C LEU A 8 28.08 60.64 46.88
N VAL A 9 27.34 59.77 47.57
CA VAL A 9 27.30 58.32 47.26
C VAL A 9 26.18 58.08 46.23
N ALA A 10 26.54 57.77 45.02
CA ALA A 10 25.60 57.35 43.99
C ALA A 10 25.30 55.86 44.15
N LEU A 11 24.09 55.51 44.57
CA LEU A 11 23.55 54.09 44.46
C LEU A 11 23.14 53.79 43.02
N THR A 12 23.89 52.94 42.36
CA THR A 12 23.53 52.38 41.09
C THR A 12 22.68 51.12 41.35
N ALA A 13 21.37 51.21 41.14
CA ALA A 13 20.45 50.07 41.16
C ALA A 13 20.57 49.30 39.84
N PHE A 14 21.14 48.10 39.89
CA PHE A 14 21.16 47.16 38.76
C PHE A 14 19.80 46.44 38.69
N ALA A 15 18.93 46.88 37.78
CA ALA A 15 17.71 46.15 37.46
C ALA A 15 18.04 44.96 36.56
N ILE A 16 18.07 43.74 37.13
CA ILE A 16 18.13 42.49 36.38
C ILE A 16 16.73 42.23 35.81
N ALA A 17 16.54 42.56 34.54
CA ALA A 17 15.35 42.12 33.77
C ALA A 17 15.51 40.65 33.46
N ALA A 18 14.88 39.79 34.25
CA ALA A 18 14.72 38.37 33.93
C ALA A 18 13.75 38.26 32.75
N THR A 19 14.25 38.12 31.54
CA THR A 19 13.50 37.73 30.34
C THR A 19 13.08 36.29 30.53
N VAL A 20 11.86 36.06 31.02
CA VAL A 20 11.19 34.79 30.97
C VAL A 20 10.85 34.53 29.48
N ALA A 21 11.71 33.77 28.81
CA ALA A 21 11.40 33.24 27.52
C ALA A 21 10.24 32.23 27.70
N THR A 22 9.01 32.70 27.56
CA THR A 22 7.85 31.81 27.36
C THR A 22 8.08 31.10 26.06
N THR A 23 8.58 29.87 26.14
CA THR A 23 8.48 28.94 25.03
C THR A 23 6.99 28.81 24.73
N ALA A 24 6.55 29.41 23.63
CA ALA A 24 5.21 29.23 23.13
C ALA A 24 5.05 27.72 22.82
N GLN A 25 4.54 26.97 23.79
CA GLN A 25 4.19 25.58 23.61
C GLN A 25 3.06 25.57 22.57
N ALA A 26 3.35 25.03 21.38
CA ALA A 26 2.35 24.94 20.33
C ALA A 26 1.09 24.30 20.92
N GLN A 27 -0.04 25.01 20.86
CA GLN A 27 -1.29 24.52 21.45
C GLN A 27 -1.67 23.20 20.79
N LYS A 28 -1.82 22.15 21.59
CA LYS A 28 -2.27 20.83 21.13
C LYS A 28 -3.63 20.95 20.46
N LYS A 29 -3.78 20.30 19.30
CA LYS A 29 -5.03 20.32 18.53
C LYS A 29 -5.42 18.89 18.16
N TYR A 30 -6.63 18.50 18.50
CA TYR A 30 -7.14 17.15 18.28
C TYR A 30 -8.51 17.18 17.62
N ASP A 31 -8.70 16.33 16.61
CA ASP A 31 -9.99 15.91 16.12
C ASP A 31 -10.45 14.61 16.84
N PRO A 32 -11.69 14.17 16.68
CA PRO A 32 -12.15 12.89 17.19
C PRO A 32 -11.18 11.76 16.82
N GLY A 33 -10.89 10.89 17.80
CA GLY A 33 -9.95 9.78 17.65
C GLY A 33 -8.50 10.12 18.07
N ALA A 34 -8.22 11.34 18.50
CA ALA A 34 -6.92 11.72 19.05
C ALA A 34 -7.03 12.34 20.43
N SER A 35 -6.03 12.10 21.27
CA SER A 35 -5.89 12.65 22.61
C SER A 35 -4.42 12.80 23.01
N ASP A 36 -4.16 13.20 24.24
CA ASP A 36 -2.79 13.26 24.80
C ASP A 36 -2.13 11.88 24.92
N THR A 37 -2.90 10.79 24.95
CA THR A 37 -2.41 9.45 25.25
C THR A 37 -2.72 8.42 24.19
N GLU A 38 -3.67 8.69 23.27
CA GLU A 38 -4.18 7.71 22.33
C GLU A 38 -4.42 8.32 20.94
N ILE A 39 -4.21 7.52 19.90
CA ILE A 39 -4.60 7.76 18.52
C ILE A 39 -5.41 6.57 18.05
N LYS A 40 -6.70 6.74 17.75
CA LYS A 40 -7.58 5.70 17.20
C LYS A 40 -7.46 5.68 15.68
N ILE A 41 -7.08 4.54 15.13
CA ILE A 41 -6.98 4.29 13.69
C ILE A 41 -7.93 3.17 13.31
N GLY A 42 -8.85 3.44 12.39
CA GLY A 42 -9.73 2.45 11.81
C GLY A 42 -9.07 1.70 10.66
N ASN A 43 -9.53 0.48 10.41
CA ASN A 43 -9.15 -0.32 9.25
C ASN A 43 -10.33 -1.22 8.82
N ILE A 44 -10.43 -1.48 7.52
CA ILE A 44 -11.40 -2.39 6.93
C ILE A 44 -10.64 -3.38 6.06
N MET A 45 -10.75 -4.68 6.39
CA MET A 45 -9.92 -5.72 5.81
C MET A 45 -10.76 -6.98 5.57
N PRO A 46 -10.60 -7.68 4.45
CA PRO A 46 -11.31 -8.95 4.21
C PRO A 46 -10.66 -10.09 5.00
N TYR A 47 -11.00 -10.24 6.27
CA TYR A 47 -10.55 -11.38 7.09
C TYR A 47 -11.30 -12.67 6.73
N SER A 48 -12.48 -12.55 6.13
CA SER A 48 -13.28 -13.65 5.59
C SER A 48 -13.62 -13.44 4.12
N GLY A 49 -14.34 -14.39 3.51
CA GLY A 49 -14.81 -14.28 2.12
C GLY A 49 -13.74 -14.61 1.08
N PRO A 50 -14.03 -14.29 -0.20
CA PRO A 50 -13.23 -14.77 -1.33
C PRO A 50 -11.82 -14.15 -1.43
N ALA A 51 -11.58 -13.00 -0.81
CA ALA A 51 -10.30 -12.31 -0.77
C ALA A 51 -9.58 -12.44 0.59
N SER A 52 -9.99 -13.40 1.45
CA SER A 52 -9.48 -13.55 2.82
C SER A 52 -7.98 -13.80 2.93
N ALA A 53 -7.32 -14.24 1.86
CA ALA A 53 -5.86 -14.35 1.81
C ALA A 53 -5.13 -13.02 2.07
N TYR A 54 -5.79 -11.88 1.79
CA TYR A 54 -5.25 -10.56 2.11
C TYR A 54 -5.41 -10.16 3.59
N GLY A 55 -6.24 -10.85 4.37
CA GLY A 55 -6.49 -10.52 5.78
C GLY A 55 -5.24 -10.50 6.65
N THR A 56 -4.16 -11.19 6.25
CA THR A 56 -2.87 -11.15 6.92
C THR A 56 -2.23 -9.76 6.92
N ILE A 57 -2.57 -8.89 5.96
CA ILE A 57 -2.11 -7.50 5.90
C ILE A 57 -2.53 -6.76 7.17
N GLY A 58 -3.82 -6.79 7.50
CA GLY A 58 -4.34 -6.15 8.70
C GLY A 58 -3.76 -6.71 10.00
N LYS A 59 -3.48 -8.02 10.04
CA LYS A 59 -2.80 -8.67 11.17
C LYS A 59 -1.36 -8.18 11.33
N ALA A 60 -0.61 -8.07 10.22
CA ALA A 60 0.75 -7.53 10.23
C ALA A 60 0.79 -6.06 10.66
N GLN A 61 -0.17 -5.25 10.22
CA GLN A 61 -0.33 -3.86 10.65
C GLN A 61 -0.62 -3.75 12.15
N ALA A 62 -1.56 -4.55 12.66
CA ALA A 62 -1.85 -4.62 14.10
C ALA A 62 -0.62 -4.99 14.92
N ALA A 63 0.14 -5.99 14.46
CA ALA A 63 1.39 -6.41 15.10
C ALA A 63 2.44 -5.29 15.08
N TYR A 64 2.54 -4.54 13.97
CA TYR A 64 3.47 -3.41 13.88
C TYR A 64 3.08 -2.27 14.83
N PHE A 65 1.81 -1.91 14.92
CA PHE A 65 1.36 -0.91 15.88
C PHE A 65 1.53 -1.36 17.33
N ASN A 66 1.39 -2.66 17.62
CA ASN A 66 1.73 -3.22 18.93
C ASN A 66 3.21 -3.06 19.26
N LYS A 67 4.11 -3.27 18.26
CA LYS A 67 5.54 -2.98 18.41
C LYS A 67 5.77 -1.51 18.75
N ILE A 68 5.20 -0.59 17.98
CA ILE A 68 5.32 0.86 18.23
C ILE A 68 4.80 1.22 19.63
N ASN A 69 3.68 0.63 20.03
CA ASN A 69 3.12 0.84 21.37
C ASN A 69 4.03 0.34 22.49
N ALA A 70 4.69 -0.81 22.30
CA ALA A 70 5.67 -1.34 23.25
C ALA A 70 6.91 -0.44 23.38
N GLU A 71 7.26 0.29 22.31
CA GLU A 71 8.38 1.22 22.23
C GLU A 71 8.03 2.66 22.72
N GLY A 72 6.84 2.86 23.28
CA GLY A 72 6.42 4.17 23.82
C GLY A 72 5.34 4.88 23.01
N GLY A 73 4.94 4.35 21.87
CA GLY A 73 3.93 4.93 20.98
C GLY A 73 4.51 5.99 20.04
N VAL A 74 3.64 6.79 19.46
CA VAL A 74 4.01 7.90 18.57
C VAL A 74 3.90 9.21 19.33
N ASN A 75 5.02 9.90 19.53
CA ASN A 75 5.08 11.12 20.32
C ASN A 75 4.41 10.96 21.72
N GLY A 76 4.61 9.79 22.36
CA GLY A 76 4.05 9.43 23.65
C GLY A 76 2.60 8.91 23.64
N ARG A 77 1.97 8.80 22.47
CA ARG A 77 0.58 8.33 22.31
C ARG A 77 0.54 6.88 21.81
N LYS A 78 -0.31 6.06 22.40
CA LYS A 78 -0.53 4.69 21.94
C LYS A 78 -1.47 4.71 20.74
N ILE A 79 -1.19 3.83 19.77
CA ILE A 79 -2.08 3.59 18.64
C ILE A 79 -3.11 2.56 19.06
N ASN A 80 -4.39 2.92 18.98
CA ASN A 80 -5.52 2.01 19.11
C ASN A 80 -6.01 1.65 17.70
N PHE A 81 -5.63 0.46 17.23
CA PHE A 81 -5.95 0.01 15.87
C PHE A 81 -7.22 -0.85 15.89
N ILE A 82 -8.30 -0.33 15.30
CA ILE A 82 -9.62 -0.94 15.25
C ILE A 82 -9.87 -1.44 13.83
N SER A 83 -9.82 -2.77 13.63
CA SER A 83 -9.95 -3.39 12.31
C SER A 83 -11.21 -4.26 12.23
N TYR A 84 -12.01 -4.05 11.19
CA TYR A 84 -13.25 -4.79 10.95
C TYR A 84 -13.22 -5.58 9.64
N ASP A 85 -13.90 -6.73 9.66
CA ASP A 85 -14.08 -7.60 8.50
C ASP A 85 -15.21 -7.10 7.60
N ASP A 86 -14.90 -6.87 6.31
CA ASP A 86 -15.92 -6.58 5.29
C ASP A 86 -16.24 -7.78 4.40
N ALA A 87 -15.56 -8.91 4.57
CA ALA A 87 -15.65 -10.10 3.71
C ALA A 87 -15.49 -9.79 2.21
N PHE A 88 -14.78 -8.71 1.88
CA PHE A 88 -14.64 -8.16 0.51
C PHE A 88 -15.99 -7.78 -0.13
N SER A 89 -16.93 -7.30 0.69
CA SER A 89 -18.29 -6.90 0.30
C SER A 89 -18.46 -5.38 0.42
N PRO A 90 -18.69 -4.65 -0.68
CA PRO A 90 -18.88 -3.20 -0.64
C PRO A 90 -19.98 -2.73 0.33
N PRO A 91 -21.17 -3.37 0.43
CA PRO A 91 -22.16 -3.01 1.43
C PRO A 91 -21.66 -3.12 2.88
N LYS A 92 -20.91 -4.21 3.20
CA LYS A 92 -20.30 -4.36 4.52
C LYS A 92 -19.20 -3.35 4.76
N ALA A 93 -18.39 -3.03 3.76
CA ALA A 93 -17.39 -1.98 3.87
C ALA A 93 -18.02 -0.63 4.24
N VAL A 94 -19.15 -0.27 3.65
CA VAL A 94 -19.91 0.95 4.01
C VAL A 94 -20.42 0.89 5.47
N GLU A 95 -20.94 -0.25 5.90
CA GLU A 95 -21.37 -0.46 7.30
C GLU A 95 -20.19 -0.26 8.27
N GLN A 96 -19.06 -0.92 7.99
CA GLN A 96 -17.88 -0.83 8.86
C GLN A 96 -17.26 0.58 8.86
N ALA A 97 -17.24 1.25 7.71
CA ALA A 97 -16.77 2.64 7.63
C ALA A 97 -17.62 3.58 8.49
N ARG A 98 -18.94 3.45 8.43
CA ARG A 98 -19.85 4.23 9.29
C ARG A 98 -19.62 3.94 10.77
N LYS A 99 -19.49 2.66 11.14
CA LYS A 99 -19.21 2.26 12.51
C LYS A 99 -17.92 2.87 13.04
N LEU A 100 -16.83 2.78 12.27
CA LEU A 100 -15.53 3.37 12.62
C LEU A 100 -15.61 4.90 12.80
N VAL A 101 -16.35 5.59 11.92
CA VAL A 101 -16.43 7.05 11.93
C VAL A 101 -17.42 7.57 12.97
N GLU A 102 -18.60 6.96 13.06
CA GLU A 102 -19.73 7.51 13.83
C GLU A 102 -19.86 6.92 15.25
N SER A 103 -19.36 5.68 15.47
CA SER A 103 -19.44 5.02 16.77
C SER A 103 -18.09 4.94 17.47
N ASP A 104 -17.03 4.51 16.77
CA ASP A 104 -15.71 4.38 17.34
C ASP A 104 -14.96 5.72 17.33
N GLU A 105 -15.42 6.68 16.52
CA GLU A 105 -14.86 8.03 16.38
C GLU A 105 -13.35 8.00 16.08
N VAL A 106 -12.95 7.24 15.05
CA VAL A 106 -11.54 7.15 14.66
C VAL A 106 -11.03 8.46 14.04
N LEU A 107 -9.74 8.74 14.21
CA LEU A 107 -9.08 9.88 13.58
C LEU A 107 -9.08 9.74 12.05
N LEU A 108 -8.79 8.53 11.57
CA LEU A 108 -8.71 8.19 10.16
C LEU A 108 -9.01 6.70 9.94
N ILE A 109 -9.31 6.31 8.70
CA ILE A 109 -9.29 4.91 8.26
C ILE A 109 -8.03 4.68 7.44
N PHE A 110 -7.18 3.76 7.89
CA PHE A 110 -5.90 3.42 7.30
C PHE A 110 -5.97 2.10 6.56
N GLN A 111 -5.47 2.06 5.33
CA GLN A 111 -5.32 0.84 4.53
C GLN A 111 -6.61 0.01 4.37
N PRO A 112 -7.80 0.61 4.17
CA PRO A 112 -8.95 -0.20 3.79
C PRO A 112 -8.68 -0.89 2.46
N LEU A 113 -8.99 -2.20 2.36
CA LEU A 113 -8.57 -3.02 1.25
C LEU A 113 -9.67 -3.22 0.20
N GLY A 114 -9.25 -3.19 -1.07
CA GLY A 114 -10.06 -3.55 -2.21
C GLY A 114 -10.69 -2.36 -2.95
N THR A 115 -10.62 -2.39 -4.28
CA THR A 115 -11.09 -1.28 -5.12
C THR A 115 -12.59 -1.05 -4.99
N GLN A 116 -13.40 -2.10 -5.00
CA GLN A 116 -14.86 -2.01 -4.87
C GLN A 116 -15.28 -1.46 -3.50
N SER A 117 -14.69 -1.98 -2.41
CA SER A 117 -14.97 -1.54 -1.04
C SER A 117 -14.61 -0.06 -0.83
N ASN A 118 -13.43 0.35 -1.32
CA ASN A 118 -12.98 1.73 -1.23
C ASN A 118 -13.82 2.68 -2.09
N SER A 119 -14.22 2.28 -3.28
CA SER A 119 -15.11 3.06 -4.15
C SER A 119 -16.47 3.31 -3.50
N ALA A 120 -17.02 2.30 -2.80
CA ALA A 120 -18.28 2.43 -2.11
C ALA A 120 -18.24 3.39 -0.91
N THR A 121 -17.09 3.53 -0.27
CA THR A 121 -16.92 4.38 0.93
C THR A 121 -16.36 5.78 0.63
N GLN A 122 -15.72 5.98 -0.52
CA GLN A 122 -14.97 7.20 -0.85
C GLN A 122 -15.77 8.49 -0.71
N LYS A 123 -16.97 8.55 -1.30
CA LYS A 123 -17.82 9.75 -1.21
C LYS A 123 -18.24 10.07 0.23
N TYR A 124 -18.57 9.04 1.00
CA TYR A 124 -18.92 9.18 2.41
C TYR A 124 -17.74 9.72 3.23
N MET A 125 -16.55 9.14 3.07
CA MET A 125 -15.35 9.57 3.79
C MET A 125 -14.99 11.01 3.46
N ASN A 126 -15.05 11.41 2.18
CA ASN A 126 -14.79 12.77 1.74
C ASN A 126 -15.84 13.76 2.26
N ALA A 127 -17.13 13.41 2.26
CA ALA A 127 -18.20 14.23 2.82
C ALA A 127 -18.07 14.45 4.33
N LYS A 128 -17.60 13.42 5.06
CA LYS A 128 -17.34 13.49 6.50
C LYS A 128 -16.00 14.14 6.85
N LYS A 129 -15.14 14.41 5.85
CA LYS A 129 -13.78 14.91 6.02
C LYS A 129 -12.95 14.03 6.97
N VAL A 130 -13.06 12.71 6.79
CA VAL A 130 -12.29 11.72 7.51
C VAL A 130 -11.28 11.11 6.53
N PRO A 131 -9.98 11.11 6.81
CA PRO A 131 -8.99 10.53 5.92
C PRO A 131 -9.25 9.04 5.66
N GLN A 132 -9.34 8.67 4.38
CA GLN A 132 -9.28 7.32 3.85
C GLN A 132 -7.88 7.16 3.27
N LEU A 133 -6.93 6.84 4.15
CA LEU A 133 -5.52 7.07 3.88
C LEU A 133 -4.78 5.79 3.51
N PHE A 134 -3.98 5.91 2.46
CA PHE A 134 -3.12 4.83 1.96
C PHE A 134 -3.92 3.57 1.59
N VAL A 135 -5.05 3.74 0.89
CA VAL A 135 -5.93 2.62 0.54
C VAL A 135 -5.17 1.45 -0.09
N ALA A 136 -5.48 0.23 0.33
CA ALA A 136 -4.81 -0.98 -0.11
C ALA A 136 -5.36 -1.47 -1.47
N THR A 137 -5.14 -0.68 -2.49
CA THR A 137 -5.47 -0.94 -3.90
C THR A 137 -4.75 0.06 -4.79
N GLY A 138 -4.38 -0.37 -5.99
CA GLY A 138 -3.65 0.45 -6.96
C GLY A 138 -4.52 1.10 -8.02
N ALA A 139 -5.85 1.19 -7.85
CA ALA A 139 -6.67 1.87 -8.84
C ALA A 139 -6.28 3.35 -8.98
N THR A 140 -6.19 3.84 -10.21
CA THR A 140 -5.69 5.19 -10.54
C THR A 140 -6.52 6.30 -9.92
N LYS A 141 -7.80 6.06 -9.69
CA LYS A 141 -8.72 7.02 -9.07
C LYS A 141 -8.34 7.51 -7.67
N TRP A 142 -7.41 6.83 -6.98
CA TRP A 142 -6.93 7.25 -5.66
C TRP A 142 -5.94 8.42 -5.71
N GLY A 143 -5.44 8.75 -6.90
CA GLY A 143 -4.56 9.87 -7.17
C GLY A 143 -5.27 11.16 -7.58
N ASP A 144 -6.51 11.40 -7.13
CA ASP A 144 -7.32 12.57 -7.47
C ASP A 144 -7.57 13.50 -6.27
N PRO A 145 -6.57 14.30 -5.85
CA PRO A 145 -6.73 15.21 -4.72
C PRO A 145 -7.73 16.35 -4.97
N GLN A 146 -8.03 16.67 -6.21
CA GLN A 146 -8.95 17.77 -6.56
C GLN A 146 -10.40 17.41 -6.22
N ASN A 147 -10.83 16.19 -6.57
CA ASN A 147 -12.19 15.74 -6.34
C ASN A 147 -12.34 14.97 -5.01
N PHE A 148 -11.27 14.32 -4.56
CA PHE A 148 -11.28 13.46 -3.36
C PHE A 148 -10.09 13.75 -2.44
N PRO A 149 -10.01 14.97 -1.86
CA PRO A 149 -8.87 15.41 -1.05
C PRO A 149 -8.67 14.60 0.26
N TRP A 150 -9.61 13.73 0.63
CA TRP A 150 -9.56 12.89 1.82
C TRP A 150 -9.28 11.42 1.53
N THR A 151 -8.93 11.08 0.25
CA THR A 151 -8.59 9.71 -0.15
C THR A 151 -7.22 9.71 -0.83
N MET A 152 -6.31 8.84 -0.39
CA MET A 152 -4.98 8.70 -0.99
C MET A 152 -4.61 7.22 -1.11
N GLY A 153 -3.99 6.83 -2.24
CA GLY A 153 -3.38 5.51 -2.45
C GLY A 153 -2.07 5.32 -1.69
N TRP A 154 -1.47 4.13 -1.82
CA TRP A 154 -0.12 3.87 -1.28
C TRP A 154 0.75 3.11 -2.27
N GLN A 155 0.27 1.97 -2.77
CA GLN A 155 0.98 1.11 -3.71
C GLN A 155 0.99 1.71 -5.12
N PRO A 156 1.90 1.26 -6.00
CA PRO A 156 1.92 1.67 -7.41
C PRO A 156 0.56 1.45 -8.09
N ASN A 157 0.20 2.37 -8.98
CA ASN A 157 -1.08 2.27 -9.65
C ASN A 157 -1.09 1.20 -10.76
N TYR A 158 -2.28 0.66 -11.00
CA TYR A 158 -2.48 -0.46 -11.91
C TYR A 158 -2.26 -0.11 -13.39
N GLN A 159 -2.52 1.12 -13.80
CA GLN A 159 -2.22 1.52 -15.18
C GLN A 159 -0.71 1.58 -15.42
N SER A 160 0.08 2.04 -14.44
CA SER A 160 1.55 2.02 -14.51
C SER A 160 2.08 0.61 -14.63
N GLU A 161 1.56 -0.34 -13.83
CA GLU A 161 1.92 -1.74 -13.94
C GLU A 161 1.64 -2.30 -15.34
N GLY A 162 0.44 -2.03 -15.87
CA GLY A 162 0.06 -2.45 -17.23
C GLY A 162 1.00 -1.91 -18.30
N ARG A 163 1.41 -0.63 -18.20
CA ARG A 163 2.38 -0.01 -19.12
C ARG A 163 3.77 -0.63 -19.02
N ILE A 164 4.23 -0.97 -17.83
CA ILE A 164 5.52 -1.65 -17.62
C ILE A 164 5.52 -3.02 -18.30
N TYR A 165 4.45 -3.81 -18.15
CA TYR A 165 4.33 -5.09 -18.85
C TYR A 165 4.28 -4.90 -20.36
N ALA A 166 3.52 -3.93 -20.86
CA ALA A 166 3.48 -3.62 -22.29
C ALA A 166 4.85 -3.28 -22.85
N ALA A 167 5.62 -2.43 -22.15
CA ALA A 167 6.98 -2.06 -22.58
C ALA A 167 7.91 -3.29 -22.64
N TYR A 168 7.84 -4.18 -21.66
CA TYR A 168 8.61 -5.41 -21.64
C TYR A 168 8.21 -6.36 -22.79
N ILE A 169 6.89 -6.52 -23.03
CA ILE A 169 6.35 -7.35 -24.11
C ILE A 169 6.78 -6.80 -25.46
N LEU A 170 6.64 -5.51 -25.72
CA LEU A 170 7.05 -4.90 -26.99
C LEU A 170 8.53 -5.08 -27.29
N LYS A 171 9.37 -5.02 -26.26
CA LYS A 171 10.83 -5.22 -26.38
C LYS A 171 11.21 -6.67 -26.66
N ASN A 172 10.59 -7.63 -25.97
CA ASN A 172 11.02 -9.02 -25.97
C ASN A 172 10.16 -9.95 -26.83
N TYR A 173 8.89 -9.58 -27.07
CA TYR A 173 7.87 -10.37 -27.78
C TYR A 173 7.08 -9.48 -28.75
N PRO A 174 7.71 -8.78 -29.72
CA PRO A 174 7.07 -7.72 -30.53
C PRO A 174 5.95 -8.22 -31.44
N ASN A 175 5.83 -9.53 -31.65
CA ASN A 175 4.79 -10.19 -32.45
C ASN A 175 3.93 -11.15 -31.60
N GLY A 176 4.05 -11.09 -30.28
CA GLY A 176 3.32 -11.94 -29.36
C GLY A 176 1.80 -11.70 -29.40
N LYS A 177 1.02 -12.73 -29.15
CA LYS A 177 -0.44 -12.69 -29.05
C LYS A 177 -0.83 -12.79 -27.58
N ILE A 178 -1.50 -11.79 -27.08
CA ILE A 178 -1.82 -11.65 -25.66
C ILE A 178 -3.24 -12.12 -25.38
N ALA A 179 -3.39 -13.01 -24.39
CA ALA A 179 -4.65 -13.29 -23.73
C ALA A 179 -4.64 -12.76 -22.29
N ALA A 180 -5.75 -12.21 -21.81
CA ALA A 180 -5.82 -11.62 -20.48
C ALA A 180 -7.03 -12.14 -19.69
N LEU A 181 -6.79 -12.53 -18.43
CA LEU A 181 -7.81 -12.71 -17.41
C LEU A 181 -7.76 -11.52 -16.45
N TRP A 182 -8.90 -10.88 -16.19
CA TRP A 182 -8.96 -9.72 -15.32
C TRP A 182 -10.20 -9.70 -14.43
N GLN A 183 -10.09 -9.13 -13.24
CA GLN A 183 -11.18 -8.97 -12.28
C GLN A 183 -12.21 -7.96 -12.82
N ASN A 184 -13.50 -8.30 -12.82
CA ASN A 184 -14.57 -7.48 -13.39
C ASN A 184 -14.94 -6.30 -12.47
N ASP A 185 -13.98 -5.42 -12.23
CA ASP A 185 -14.16 -4.19 -11.47
C ASP A 185 -13.22 -3.09 -11.98
N ASP A 186 -13.18 -1.94 -11.27
CA ASP A 186 -12.31 -0.84 -11.64
C ASP A 186 -10.82 -1.21 -11.59
N ALA A 187 -10.42 -2.19 -10.74
CA ALA A 187 -9.02 -2.66 -10.68
C ALA A 187 -8.61 -3.33 -11.99
N GLY A 188 -9.38 -4.35 -12.43
CA GLY A 188 -9.07 -5.05 -13.68
C GLY A 188 -9.20 -4.17 -14.91
N LYS A 189 -10.17 -3.26 -14.92
CA LYS A 189 -10.31 -2.26 -16.00
C LYS A 189 -9.10 -1.33 -16.09
N ASP A 190 -8.58 -0.88 -14.94
CA ASP A 190 -7.38 -0.05 -14.89
C ASP A 190 -6.14 -0.79 -15.39
N GLN A 191 -5.94 -2.04 -14.99
CA GLN A 191 -4.84 -2.87 -15.44
C GLN A 191 -4.90 -3.10 -16.96
N MET A 192 -6.08 -3.44 -17.48
CA MET A 192 -6.31 -3.60 -18.91
C MET A 192 -6.11 -2.28 -19.68
N LYS A 193 -6.53 -1.15 -19.09
CA LYS A 193 -6.29 0.17 -19.69
C LYS A 193 -4.79 0.45 -19.77
N GLY A 194 -4.06 0.23 -18.70
CA GLY A 194 -2.61 0.43 -18.67
C GLY A 194 -1.87 -0.43 -19.70
N LEU A 195 -2.28 -1.69 -19.87
CA LEU A 195 -1.73 -2.57 -20.90
C LEU A 195 -2.01 -2.02 -22.31
N ARG A 196 -3.26 -1.63 -22.61
CA ARG A 196 -3.62 -1.06 -23.91
C ARG A 196 -2.88 0.23 -24.20
N ASP A 197 -2.82 1.13 -23.23
CA ASP A 197 -2.10 2.41 -23.34
C ASP A 197 -0.60 2.18 -23.63
N GLY A 198 0.03 1.26 -22.91
CA GLY A 198 1.44 0.92 -23.10
C GLY A 198 1.76 0.21 -24.42
N LEU A 199 0.81 -0.56 -24.96
CA LEU A 199 0.95 -1.18 -26.30
C LEU A 199 0.73 -0.18 -27.44
N GLY A 200 0.00 0.91 -27.20
CA GLY A 200 -0.28 1.94 -28.20
C GLY A 200 -0.90 1.37 -29.48
N ASP A 201 -0.30 1.68 -30.62
CA ASP A 201 -0.76 1.19 -31.93
C ASP A 201 -0.74 -0.35 -32.06
N LYS A 202 -0.02 -1.03 -31.18
CA LYS A 202 0.02 -2.50 -31.11
C LYS A 202 -0.99 -3.11 -30.13
N ALA A 203 -1.98 -2.35 -29.64
CA ALA A 203 -3.03 -2.87 -28.76
C ALA A 203 -3.80 -4.05 -29.35
N GLY A 204 -3.81 -4.22 -30.68
CA GLY A 204 -4.31 -5.41 -31.38
C GLY A 204 -3.56 -6.71 -31.06
N MET A 205 -2.41 -6.66 -30.37
CA MET A 205 -1.77 -7.84 -29.82
C MET A 205 -2.64 -8.54 -28.77
N ILE A 206 -3.56 -7.83 -28.10
CA ILE A 206 -4.55 -8.40 -27.19
C ILE A 206 -5.65 -9.05 -28.04
N ILE A 207 -5.52 -10.35 -28.29
CA ILE A 207 -6.42 -11.09 -29.18
C ILE A 207 -7.62 -11.68 -28.44
N SER A 208 -7.55 -11.83 -27.12
CA SER A 208 -8.63 -12.33 -26.28
C SER A 208 -8.50 -11.80 -24.86
N ASP A 209 -9.62 -11.41 -24.27
CA ASP A 209 -9.69 -11.14 -22.83
C ASP A 209 -10.98 -11.72 -22.24
N LYS A 210 -10.92 -12.10 -20.97
CA LYS A 210 -12.03 -12.59 -20.17
C LYS A 210 -12.00 -11.96 -18.79
N SER A 211 -13.15 -11.52 -18.33
CA SER A 211 -13.32 -11.11 -16.95
C SER A 211 -13.84 -12.25 -16.07
N TYR A 212 -13.66 -12.08 -14.76
CA TYR A 212 -14.22 -12.96 -13.74
C TYR A 212 -14.66 -12.13 -12.54
N GLU A 213 -15.59 -12.66 -11.74
CA GLU A 213 -15.97 -12.09 -10.44
C GLU A 213 -15.15 -12.75 -9.33
N VAL A 214 -14.73 -11.96 -8.32
CA VAL A 214 -13.97 -12.52 -7.18
C VAL A 214 -14.75 -13.60 -6.44
N SER A 215 -16.08 -13.54 -6.50
CA SER A 215 -17.00 -14.54 -5.94
C SER A 215 -17.14 -15.80 -6.77
N ASP A 216 -16.64 -15.83 -8.01
CA ASP A 216 -16.76 -17.01 -8.86
C ASP A 216 -16.10 -18.22 -8.18
N PRO A 217 -16.78 -19.38 -8.17
CA PRO A 217 -16.23 -20.60 -7.57
C PRO A 217 -15.02 -21.12 -8.35
N THR A 218 -15.02 -20.97 -9.68
CA THR A 218 -13.97 -21.39 -10.61
C THR A 218 -13.89 -20.43 -11.80
N ILE A 219 -12.71 -20.40 -12.43
CA ILE A 219 -12.43 -19.61 -13.63
C ILE A 219 -11.99 -20.50 -14.81
N ASP A 220 -12.26 -21.78 -14.73
CA ASP A 220 -11.76 -22.77 -15.68
C ASP A 220 -12.20 -22.50 -17.11
N SER A 221 -13.47 -22.12 -17.31
CA SER A 221 -14.01 -21.81 -18.64
C SER A 221 -13.33 -20.60 -19.28
N GLN A 222 -13.01 -19.59 -18.48
CA GLN A 222 -12.27 -18.41 -18.96
C GLN A 222 -10.87 -18.83 -19.45
N ILE A 223 -10.15 -19.64 -18.69
CA ILE A 223 -8.79 -20.07 -19.04
C ILE A 223 -8.81 -20.96 -20.30
N VAL A 224 -9.78 -21.87 -20.43
CA VAL A 224 -9.94 -22.67 -21.65
C VAL A 224 -10.15 -21.77 -22.87
N ALA A 225 -11.07 -20.82 -22.80
CA ALA A 225 -11.35 -19.89 -23.89
C ALA A 225 -10.13 -19.01 -24.23
N LEU A 226 -9.34 -18.58 -23.24
CA LEU A 226 -8.11 -17.80 -23.46
C LEU A 226 -7.03 -18.65 -24.16
N LYS A 227 -6.86 -19.91 -23.76
CA LYS A 227 -5.94 -20.83 -24.46
C LYS A 227 -6.37 -21.09 -25.91
N ASP A 228 -7.67 -21.33 -26.13
CA ASP A 228 -8.22 -21.66 -27.46
C ASP A 228 -8.11 -20.47 -28.44
N SER A 229 -7.86 -19.26 -27.95
CA SER A 229 -7.56 -18.09 -28.81
C SER A 229 -6.25 -18.22 -29.58
N GLY A 230 -5.37 -19.13 -29.18
CA GLY A 230 -4.03 -19.28 -29.76
C GLY A 230 -3.03 -18.23 -29.30
N ALA A 231 -3.25 -17.61 -28.14
CA ALA A 231 -2.31 -16.68 -27.55
C ALA A 231 -1.06 -17.40 -27.04
N ASP A 232 0.08 -16.72 -27.12
CA ASP A 232 1.38 -17.20 -26.62
C ASP A 232 1.88 -16.38 -25.40
N ILE A 233 1.14 -15.33 -25.02
CA ILE A 233 1.35 -14.55 -23.80
C ILE A 233 0.06 -14.57 -22.99
N MET A 234 0.18 -14.88 -21.69
CA MET A 234 -0.94 -14.85 -20.72
C MET A 234 -0.72 -13.77 -19.68
N MET A 235 -1.73 -12.94 -19.48
CA MET A 235 -1.80 -11.95 -18.41
C MET A 235 -2.89 -12.35 -17.41
N THR A 236 -2.59 -12.34 -16.11
CA THR A 236 -3.58 -12.59 -15.06
C THR A 236 -3.58 -11.47 -14.04
N TRP A 237 -4.67 -10.72 -14.00
CA TRP A 237 -4.96 -9.75 -12.96
C TRP A 237 -6.13 -10.22 -12.11
N ALA A 238 -5.81 -10.94 -11.06
CA ALA A 238 -6.79 -11.62 -10.23
C ALA A 238 -6.42 -11.53 -8.74
N ALA A 239 -7.43 -11.61 -7.89
CA ALA A 239 -7.24 -11.83 -6.45
C ALA A 239 -6.56 -13.19 -6.19
N PRO A 240 -5.94 -13.43 -5.02
CA PRO A 240 -5.08 -14.60 -4.77
C PRO A 240 -5.69 -15.95 -5.16
N LYS A 241 -6.96 -16.19 -4.80
CA LYS A 241 -7.67 -17.43 -5.16
C LYS A 241 -7.76 -17.60 -6.68
N GLY A 242 -8.20 -16.56 -7.39
CA GLY A 242 -8.32 -16.57 -8.85
C GLY A 242 -6.97 -16.75 -9.55
N ALA A 243 -5.93 -16.06 -9.07
CA ALA A 243 -4.58 -16.22 -9.61
C ALA A 243 -4.06 -17.66 -9.44
N ALA A 244 -4.22 -18.26 -8.27
CA ALA A 244 -3.83 -19.66 -8.04
C ALA A 244 -4.61 -20.64 -8.91
N GLN A 245 -5.91 -20.41 -9.11
CA GLN A 245 -6.74 -21.22 -10.02
C GLN A 245 -6.27 -21.08 -11.47
N ALA A 246 -5.96 -19.84 -11.92
CA ALA A 246 -5.49 -19.59 -13.28
C ALA A 246 -4.17 -20.32 -13.56
N ILE A 247 -3.19 -20.20 -12.66
CA ILE A 247 -1.89 -20.87 -12.80
C ILE A 247 -2.05 -22.38 -12.89
N ARG A 248 -2.85 -22.99 -12.01
CA ARG A 248 -3.13 -24.44 -12.05
C ARG A 248 -3.78 -24.84 -13.37
N LYS A 249 -4.81 -24.10 -13.79
CA LYS A 249 -5.55 -24.46 -15.01
C LYS A 249 -4.71 -24.32 -16.26
N VAL A 250 -3.86 -23.30 -16.36
CA VAL A 250 -2.87 -23.15 -17.44
C VAL A 250 -1.96 -24.37 -17.51
N ALA A 251 -1.45 -24.85 -16.37
CA ALA A 251 -0.59 -26.03 -16.29
C ALA A 251 -1.34 -27.33 -16.65
N GLU A 252 -2.55 -27.54 -16.10
CA GLU A 252 -3.41 -28.69 -16.41
C GLU A 252 -3.72 -28.82 -17.92
N LEU A 253 -3.91 -27.70 -18.59
CA LEU A 253 -4.15 -27.68 -20.04
C LEU A 253 -2.86 -27.88 -20.86
N GLY A 254 -1.70 -28.04 -20.24
CA GLY A 254 -0.40 -28.09 -20.92
C GLY A 254 -0.07 -26.82 -21.72
N TRP A 255 -0.72 -25.70 -21.41
CA TRP A 255 -0.46 -24.43 -22.08
C TRP A 255 0.81 -23.81 -21.49
N LYS A 256 1.72 -23.36 -22.34
CA LYS A 256 3.04 -22.81 -21.95
C LYS A 256 3.24 -21.41 -22.51
N PRO A 257 2.43 -20.42 -22.12
CA PRO A 257 2.62 -19.04 -22.55
C PRO A 257 3.78 -18.39 -21.82
N VAL A 258 4.27 -17.26 -22.32
CA VAL A 258 4.95 -16.28 -21.48
C VAL A 258 3.92 -15.73 -20.51
N TYR A 259 4.12 -15.94 -19.19
CA TYR A 259 3.06 -15.76 -18.24
C TYR A 259 3.36 -14.60 -17.28
N PHE A 260 2.43 -13.65 -17.20
CA PHE A 260 2.50 -12.49 -16.30
C PHE A 260 1.36 -12.53 -15.30
N ILE A 261 1.63 -12.15 -14.05
CA ILE A 261 0.59 -11.93 -13.03
C ILE A 261 0.76 -10.54 -12.40
N GLY A 262 -0.35 -9.96 -11.93
CA GLY A 262 -0.32 -8.69 -11.20
C GLY A 262 0.44 -8.79 -9.87
N ASN A 263 1.10 -7.71 -9.47
CA ASN A 263 1.93 -7.66 -8.25
C ASN A 263 1.16 -8.00 -6.97
N VAL A 264 -0.14 -7.75 -6.94
CA VAL A 264 -1.02 -8.06 -5.81
C VAL A 264 -1.21 -9.57 -5.57
N SER A 265 -0.76 -10.41 -6.50
CA SER A 265 -0.92 -11.87 -6.45
C SER A 265 0.42 -12.63 -6.46
N THR A 266 1.51 -11.98 -6.08
CA THR A 266 2.86 -12.59 -6.07
C THR A 266 3.17 -13.41 -4.82
N SER A 267 2.29 -13.46 -3.82
CA SER A 267 2.55 -14.19 -2.57
C SER A 267 2.87 -15.67 -2.82
N VAL A 268 4.09 -16.07 -2.44
CA VAL A 268 4.49 -17.49 -2.51
C VAL A 268 3.57 -18.33 -1.63
N ALA A 269 3.30 -17.89 -0.40
CA ALA A 269 2.44 -18.61 0.54
C ALA A 269 0.98 -18.71 0.08
N ALA A 270 0.39 -17.59 -0.37
CA ALA A 270 -1.05 -17.48 -0.61
C ALA A 270 -1.46 -17.80 -2.05
N VAL A 271 -0.53 -17.76 -3.01
CA VAL A 271 -0.82 -17.96 -4.44
C VAL A 271 0.00 -19.09 -5.05
N LEU A 272 1.34 -18.99 -5.00
CA LEU A 272 2.18 -19.90 -5.77
C LEU A 272 2.23 -21.31 -5.16
N LYS A 273 2.31 -21.46 -3.84
CA LYS A 273 2.20 -22.77 -3.18
C LYS A 273 0.87 -23.46 -3.45
N PRO A 274 -0.31 -22.80 -3.29
CA PRO A 274 -1.59 -23.37 -3.68
C PRO A 274 -1.73 -23.69 -5.17
N ALA A 275 -1.06 -22.92 -6.04
CA ALA A 275 -1.04 -23.14 -7.48
C ALA A 275 -0.14 -24.31 -7.91
N GLY A 276 0.85 -24.65 -7.07
CA GLY A 276 1.98 -25.52 -7.37
C GLY A 276 3.21 -24.71 -7.79
N LEU A 277 4.30 -24.81 -7.05
CA LEU A 277 5.52 -24.04 -7.31
C LEU A 277 6.09 -24.31 -8.71
N GLU A 278 6.08 -25.59 -9.14
CA GLU A 278 6.52 -25.98 -10.48
C GLU A 278 5.64 -25.39 -11.61
N ASN A 279 4.31 -25.28 -11.36
CA ASN A 279 3.37 -24.65 -12.30
C ASN A 279 3.62 -23.14 -12.42
N SER A 280 4.23 -22.56 -11.41
CA SER A 280 4.49 -21.12 -11.29
C SER A 280 5.87 -20.71 -11.83
N LYS A 281 6.73 -21.68 -12.15
CA LYS A 281 8.09 -21.41 -12.63
C LYS A 281 8.09 -20.62 -13.93
N GLY A 282 8.83 -19.53 -13.95
CA GLY A 282 8.96 -18.65 -15.11
C GLY A 282 7.94 -17.51 -15.16
N ILE A 283 6.96 -17.47 -14.26
CA ILE A 283 6.00 -16.35 -14.15
C ILE A 283 6.75 -15.05 -13.88
N ILE A 284 6.33 -14.00 -14.57
CA ILE A 284 6.86 -12.65 -14.47
C ILE A 284 5.84 -11.76 -13.76
N SER A 285 6.33 -10.85 -12.93
CA SER A 285 5.55 -9.82 -12.26
C SER A 285 6.37 -8.55 -12.08
N THR A 286 5.82 -7.59 -11.35
CA THR A 286 6.53 -6.41 -10.85
C THR A 286 6.65 -6.45 -9.33
N ALA A 287 7.68 -5.83 -8.80
CA ALA A 287 7.92 -5.67 -7.38
C ALA A 287 8.31 -4.23 -7.06
N TYR A 288 7.94 -3.76 -5.89
CA TYR A 288 8.40 -2.52 -5.25
C TYR A 288 8.81 -2.78 -3.80
N LEU A 289 8.49 -3.95 -3.29
CA LEU A 289 8.89 -4.47 -1.98
C LEU A 289 9.92 -5.59 -2.16
N LYS A 290 10.80 -5.74 -1.18
CA LYS A 290 11.72 -6.88 -1.08
C LYS A 290 10.92 -8.13 -0.76
N ASP A 291 10.93 -9.11 -1.66
CA ASP A 291 10.30 -10.40 -1.37
C ASP A 291 11.19 -11.20 -0.41
N PRO A 292 10.66 -11.69 0.71
CA PRO A 292 11.47 -12.40 1.71
C PRO A 292 11.96 -13.78 1.23
N THR A 293 11.45 -14.27 0.09
CA THR A 293 11.93 -15.52 -0.51
C THR A 293 13.13 -15.31 -1.44
N ASP A 294 13.37 -14.07 -1.91
CA ASP A 294 14.49 -13.75 -2.77
C ASP A 294 15.81 -13.83 -1.99
N PRO A 295 16.73 -14.74 -2.36
CA PRO A 295 18.03 -14.90 -1.70
C PRO A 295 18.90 -13.64 -1.74
N LEU A 296 18.64 -12.69 -2.65
CA LEU A 296 19.32 -11.39 -2.72
C LEU A 296 19.20 -10.62 -1.39
N TRP A 297 18.09 -10.77 -0.69
CA TRP A 297 17.80 -10.04 0.55
C TRP A 297 18.19 -10.81 1.83
N LYS A 298 18.79 -11.99 1.72
CA LYS A 298 19.15 -12.83 2.88
C LYS A 298 19.94 -12.07 3.95
N ASP A 299 20.86 -11.22 3.51
CA ASP A 299 21.73 -10.44 4.39
C ASP A 299 21.35 -8.96 4.49
N ASP A 300 20.25 -8.55 3.86
CA ASP A 300 19.76 -7.18 3.90
C ASP A 300 19.32 -6.78 5.33
N PRO A 301 19.82 -5.65 5.86
CA PRO A 301 19.46 -5.19 7.20
C PRO A 301 17.96 -4.98 7.41
N GLY A 302 17.25 -4.47 6.39
CA GLY A 302 15.81 -4.23 6.44
C GLY A 302 15.02 -5.53 6.57
N ILE A 303 15.37 -6.54 5.78
CA ILE A 303 14.72 -7.87 5.86
C ILE A 303 15.07 -8.56 7.19
N LYS A 304 16.29 -8.43 7.70
CA LYS A 304 16.64 -8.94 9.05
C LYS A 304 15.80 -8.26 10.13
N THR A 305 15.59 -6.95 10.03
CA THR A 305 14.72 -6.19 10.95
C THR A 305 13.27 -6.67 10.86
N TRP A 306 12.77 -6.87 9.64
CA TRP A 306 11.43 -7.40 9.42
C TRP A 306 11.27 -8.83 9.95
N LEU A 307 12.25 -9.72 9.75
CA LEU A 307 12.23 -11.07 10.29
C LEU A 307 12.19 -11.07 11.83
N ALA A 308 12.99 -10.24 12.48
CA ALA A 308 12.97 -10.07 13.94
C ALA A 308 11.62 -9.54 14.43
N PHE A 309 10.99 -8.63 13.68
CA PHE A 309 9.62 -8.17 13.94
C PHE A 309 8.63 -9.32 13.84
N MET A 310 8.69 -10.13 12.78
CA MET A 310 7.80 -11.29 12.60
C MET A 310 7.95 -12.27 13.78
N ASP A 311 9.18 -12.61 14.17
CA ASP A 311 9.44 -13.54 15.26
C ASP A 311 8.85 -13.05 16.60
N LYS A 312 8.95 -11.77 16.87
CA LYS A 312 8.57 -11.22 18.16
C LYS A 312 7.11 -10.79 18.25
N TYR A 313 6.56 -10.19 17.21
CA TYR A 313 5.26 -9.53 17.24
C TYR A 313 4.20 -10.21 16.37
N PHE A 314 4.61 -11.04 15.41
CA PHE A 314 3.70 -11.77 14.52
C PHE A 314 4.21 -13.22 14.25
N PRO A 315 4.44 -14.03 15.30
CA PRO A 315 5.04 -15.37 15.16
C PRO A 315 4.20 -16.34 14.32
N ASP A 316 2.87 -16.17 14.30
CA ASP A 316 1.96 -16.99 13.49
C ASP A 316 1.91 -16.57 12.01
N GLY A 317 2.56 -15.48 11.64
CA GLY A 317 2.62 -14.99 10.27
C GLY A 317 3.59 -15.78 9.39
N ASP A 318 3.13 -16.22 8.21
CA ASP A 318 4.01 -16.90 7.25
C ASP A 318 5.05 -15.92 6.68
N LYS A 319 6.33 -16.19 6.93
CA LYS A 319 7.46 -15.38 6.47
C LYS A 319 7.70 -15.43 4.96
N THR A 320 7.03 -16.34 4.23
CA THR A 320 7.06 -16.40 2.75
C THR A 320 5.90 -15.63 2.11
N ASN A 321 5.10 -14.92 2.92
CA ASN A 321 3.97 -14.15 2.45
C ASN A 321 4.31 -12.67 2.31
N ILE A 322 4.49 -12.19 1.09
CA ILE A 322 4.78 -10.78 0.79
C ILE A 322 3.71 -9.81 1.34
N ASN A 323 2.47 -10.29 1.56
CA ASN A 323 1.43 -9.46 2.15
C ASN A 323 1.76 -9.03 3.59
N ASN A 324 2.58 -9.81 4.33
CA ASN A 324 3.06 -9.43 5.65
C ASN A 324 4.11 -8.32 5.55
N VAL A 325 4.95 -8.35 4.52
CA VAL A 325 5.90 -7.26 4.21
C VAL A 325 5.15 -5.99 3.82
N TYR A 326 4.11 -6.12 3.00
CA TYR A 326 3.23 -5.01 2.61
C TYR A 326 2.58 -4.33 3.84
N GLY A 327 1.99 -5.13 4.73
CA GLY A 327 1.39 -4.62 5.96
C GLY A 327 2.39 -3.88 6.85
N TYR A 328 3.60 -4.42 6.99
CA TYR A 328 4.70 -3.81 7.72
C TYR A 328 5.14 -2.47 7.12
N ALA A 329 5.41 -2.44 5.81
CA ALA A 329 5.90 -1.24 5.12
C ALA A 329 4.87 -0.10 5.10
N SER A 330 3.60 -0.42 4.86
CA SER A 330 2.52 0.57 4.89
C SER A 330 2.32 1.14 6.30
N ALA A 331 2.42 0.30 7.34
CA ALA A 331 2.33 0.75 8.74
C ALA A 331 3.52 1.65 9.13
N GLN A 332 4.74 1.38 8.62
CA GLN A 332 5.88 2.29 8.79
C GLN A 332 5.58 3.67 8.19
N THR A 333 4.99 3.72 7.00
CA THR A 333 4.60 4.98 6.36
C THR A 333 3.57 5.74 7.20
N MET A 334 2.57 5.05 7.74
CA MET A 334 1.56 5.67 8.61
C MET A 334 2.18 6.24 9.89
N VAL A 335 3.08 5.50 10.53
CA VAL A 335 3.79 5.97 11.73
C VAL A 335 4.63 7.21 11.42
N GLN A 336 5.25 7.28 10.24
CA GLN A 336 5.98 8.48 9.80
C GLN A 336 5.05 9.69 9.70
N VAL A 337 3.89 9.55 9.07
CA VAL A 337 2.88 10.62 8.98
C VAL A 337 2.45 11.09 10.38
N LEU A 338 2.15 10.16 11.28
CA LEU A 338 1.74 10.52 12.65
C LEU A 338 2.86 11.22 13.44
N LYS A 339 4.12 10.81 13.25
CA LYS A 339 5.28 11.50 13.85
C LYS A 339 5.38 12.94 13.37
N GLN A 340 5.17 13.18 12.07
CA GLN A 340 5.18 14.53 11.48
C GLN A 340 4.01 15.40 11.96
N CYS A 341 2.88 14.81 12.34
CA CYS A 341 1.74 15.55 12.89
C CYS A 341 2.07 16.21 14.25
N GLY A 342 2.98 15.64 15.04
CA GLY A 342 3.33 16.14 16.36
C GLY A 342 2.12 16.24 17.28
N ASP A 343 1.90 17.43 17.83
CA ASP A 343 0.76 17.75 18.71
C ASP A 343 -0.47 18.29 17.96
N ASN A 344 -0.41 18.35 16.64
CA ASN A 344 -1.55 18.71 15.81
C ASN A 344 -2.11 17.46 15.11
N LEU A 345 -2.95 16.71 15.82
CA LEU A 345 -3.63 15.51 15.33
C LEU A 345 -5.06 15.85 14.88
N THR A 346 -5.18 16.86 14.01
CA THR A 346 -6.40 17.13 13.26
C THR A 346 -6.39 16.32 11.96
N ARG A 347 -7.55 15.92 11.49
CA ARG A 347 -7.70 15.19 10.21
C ARG A 347 -7.11 15.96 9.03
N GLU A 348 -7.29 17.27 9.03
CA GLU A 348 -6.70 18.15 8.01
C GLU A 348 -5.16 18.08 8.04
N ASN A 349 -4.55 18.17 9.22
CA ASN A 349 -3.10 18.08 9.35
C ASN A 349 -2.58 16.67 9.00
N VAL A 350 -3.31 15.61 9.33
CA VAL A 350 -2.95 14.25 8.90
C VAL A 350 -2.87 14.16 7.38
N MET A 351 -3.88 14.67 6.64
CA MET A 351 -3.84 14.69 5.18
C MET A 351 -2.71 15.57 4.65
N LYS A 352 -2.47 16.73 5.27
CA LYS A 352 -1.35 17.61 4.91
C LYS A 352 0.00 16.92 5.08
N GLN A 353 0.22 16.20 6.18
CA GLN A 353 1.47 15.47 6.42
C GLN A 353 1.60 14.26 5.47
N ALA A 354 0.50 13.55 5.21
CA ALA A 354 0.48 12.47 4.22
C ALA A 354 0.80 12.98 2.80
N ALA A 355 0.37 14.20 2.45
CA ALA A 355 0.65 14.84 1.17
C ALA A 355 1.97 15.64 1.16
N SER A 356 2.89 15.35 2.07
CA SER A 356 4.19 16.03 2.15
C SER A 356 5.35 15.07 2.49
N LEU A 357 5.15 13.79 2.23
CA LEU A 357 6.22 12.80 2.35
C LEU A 357 7.29 13.09 1.29
N LYS A 358 8.53 13.13 1.72
CA LYS A 358 9.66 13.38 0.84
C LYS A 358 10.78 12.38 1.12
N ASP A 359 11.16 11.66 0.07
CA ASP A 359 12.24 10.66 0.11
C ASP A 359 12.11 9.65 1.26
N PHE A 360 10.87 9.40 1.72
CA PHE A 360 10.66 8.42 2.77
C PHE A 360 10.95 7.01 2.25
N THR A 361 11.68 6.24 3.00
CA THR A 361 11.94 4.82 2.69
C THR A 361 11.55 3.95 3.88
N SER A 362 11.00 2.80 3.58
CA SER A 362 10.73 1.73 4.52
C SER A 362 11.85 0.68 4.41
N ASP A 363 12.11 -0.05 5.48
CA ASP A 363 13.07 -1.16 5.49
C ASP A 363 12.78 -2.21 4.40
N ALA A 364 11.54 -2.29 3.97
CA ALA A 364 11.04 -3.32 3.07
C ALA A 364 10.87 -2.87 1.60
N LEU A 365 11.07 -1.59 1.28
CA LEU A 365 11.07 -1.12 -0.11
C LEU A 365 12.35 -1.58 -0.84
N LEU A 366 12.23 -1.85 -2.14
CA LEU A 366 13.40 -2.10 -2.98
C LEU A 366 14.36 -0.90 -2.95
N PRO A 367 15.67 -1.12 -2.97
CA PRO A 367 16.66 -0.05 -3.01
C PRO A 367 16.40 0.91 -4.18
N GLY A 368 16.35 2.21 -3.91
CA GLY A 368 16.07 3.24 -4.91
C GLY A 368 14.59 3.62 -5.02
N ILE A 369 13.66 2.82 -4.50
CA ILE A 369 12.25 3.17 -4.44
C ILE A 369 11.97 3.97 -3.16
N LYS A 370 11.22 5.04 -3.30
CA LYS A 370 10.90 5.98 -2.23
C LYS A 370 9.41 6.32 -2.24
N VAL A 371 8.90 6.71 -1.09
CA VAL A 371 7.56 7.27 -0.94
C VAL A 371 7.67 8.78 -1.02
N ASN A 372 7.05 9.35 -2.04
CA ASN A 372 6.95 10.79 -2.25
C ASN A 372 5.50 11.18 -2.50
N THR A 373 5.08 12.31 -1.95
CA THR A 373 3.74 12.86 -2.15
C THR A 373 3.80 14.39 -2.21
N ALA A 374 2.81 14.98 -2.84
CA ALA A 374 2.62 16.43 -2.84
C ALA A 374 1.13 16.78 -2.75
N ALA A 375 0.79 18.03 -2.55
CA ALA A 375 -0.61 18.47 -2.46
C ALA A 375 -1.43 18.18 -3.73
N ASN A 376 -0.77 18.07 -4.86
CA ASN A 376 -1.36 17.72 -6.17
C ASN A 376 -0.95 16.33 -6.65
N ASP A 377 -0.27 15.55 -5.83
CA ASP A 377 0.22 14.21 -6.17
C ASP A 377 -0.06 13.23 -5.03
N PHE A 378 -1.03 12.34 -5.23
CA PHE A 378 -1.46 11.30 -4.30
C PHE A 378 -1.06 9.90 -4.76
N PHE A 379 0.04 9.79 -5.53
CA PHE A 379 0.69 8.53 -5.93
C PHE A 379 2.00 8.31 -5.14
N PRO A 380 1.96 7.78 -3.92
CA PRO A 380 3.13 7.72 -3.04
C PRO A 380 4.29 6.88 -3.59
N ILE A 381 4.00 5.82 -4.34
CA ILE A 381 5.00 4.93 -4.97
C ILE A 381 4.68 4.81 -6.46
N GLU A 382 5.59 5.25 -7.31
CA GLU A 382 5.40 5.25 -8.77
C GLU A 382 6.40 4.36 -9.50
N GLN A 383 7.32 3.73 -8.77
CA GLN A 383 8.41 2.95 -9.31
C GLN A 383 8.23 1.47 -9.00
N MET A 384 8.58 0.63 -9.97
CA MET A 384 8.59 -0.83 -9.84
C MET A 384 9.79 -1.41 -10.56
N GLN A 385 10.15 -2.63 -10.19
CA GLN A 385 11.14 -3.45 -10.88
C GLN A 385 10.49 -4.76 -11.31
N LEU A 386 10.92 -5.30 -12.45
CA LEU A 386 10.44 -6.62 -12.88
C LEU A 386 11.00 -7.71 -11.95
N THR A 387 10.22 -8.76 -11.76
CA THR A 387 10.60 -9.94 -11.01
C THR A 387 10.12 -11.20 -11.72
N LYS A 388 10.85 -12.31 -11.54
CA LYS A 388 10.55 -13.61 -12.15
C LYS A 388 10.64 -14.71 -11.10
N PHE A 389 9.67 -15.60 -11.08
CA PHE A 389 9.69 -16.74 -10.18
C PHE A 389 10.51 -17.90 -10.77
N ASN A 390 11.53 -18.37 -10.04
CA ASN A 390 12.44 -19.42 -10.51
C ASN A 390 11.98 -20.86 -10.20
N GLY A 391 10.87 -21.01 -9.46
CA GLY A 391 10.32 -22.26 -8.96
C GLY A 391 10.43 -22.41 -7.43
N GLU A 392 11.27 -21.58 -6.79
CA GLU A 392 11.48 -21.54 -5.33
C GLU A 392 11.27 -20.14 -4.76
N ALA A 393 11.77 -19.12 -5.46
CA ALA A 393 11.80 -17.74 -5.01
C ALA A 393 11.51 -16.76 -6.17
N TRP A 394 11.09 -15.56 -5.81
CA TRP A 394 11.07 -14.42 -6.71
C TRP A 394 12.49 -13.81 -6.82
N GLU A 395 12.90 -13.48 -8.03
CA GLU A 395 14.18 -12.82 -8.32
C GLU A 395 13.92 -11.55 -9.12
N VAL A 396 14.34 -10.40 -8.59
CA VAL A 396 14.25 -9.14 -9.32
C VAL A 396 15.23 -9.10 -10.46
N PHE A 397 14.86 -8.48 -11.58
CA PHE A 397 15.73 -8.30 -12.75
C PHE A 397 15.44 -7.00 -13.49
N GLY A 398 16.40 -6.56 -14.29
CA GLY A 398 16.32 -5.29 -15.00
C GLY A 398 16.42 -4.08 -14.06
N ASP A 399 16.24 -2.90 -14.63
CA ASP A 399 16.28 -1.64 -13.89
C ASP A 399 14.93 -1.32 -13.24
N ILE A 400 14.96 -0.38 -12.28
CA ILE A 400 13.74 0.24 -11.75
C ILE A 400 13.10 1.06 -12.87
N ILE A 401 11.80 0.89 -13.05
CA ILE A 401 10.99 1.54 -14.08
C ILE A 401 9.98 2.46 -13.41
N THR A 402 9.91 3.69 -13.86
CA THR A 402 8.82 4.62 -13.48
C THR A 402 7.70 4.44 -14.47
N GLY A 403 6.53 4.04 -13.97
CA GLY A 403 5.32 3.93 -14.79
C GLY A 403 4.48 5.18 -14.65
N GLU A 404 4.90 6.31 -15.24
CA GLU A 404 4.15 7.56 -15.14
C GLU A 404 2.70 7.37 -15.58
N VAL A 405 1.78 7.76 -14.71
CA VAL A 405 0.38 8.02 -15.09
C VAL A 405 0.38 9.47 -15.53
N GLY A 406 0.03 9.73 -16.78
CA GLY A 406 -0.08 11.11 -17.26
C GLY A 406 -0.98 11.93 -16.32
N HIS A 407 -0.44 13.01 -15.80
CA HIS A 407 -1.12 14.00 -14.97
C HIS A 407 -2.12 14.78 -15.82
#